data_8a49710fd71035a32a2596271e9c8c71
#
_entry.id   8a49710fd71035a32a2596271e9c8c71
#
_cell.length_a   1.000
_cell.length_b   1.000
_cell.length_c   1.000
_cell.angle_alpha   90.00
_cell.angle_beta   90.00
_cell.angle_gamma   90.00
#
_symmetry.space_group_name_H-M   'P 1'
#
loop_
_entity.id
_entity.type
_entity.pdbx_description
1 polymer ?
#
loop_
_entity_poly.entity_id
_entity_poly.type
_entity_poly.pdbx_seq_one_letter_code
_entity_poly.pdbx_strand_id
1 'polypeptide(L)'
;LGIIQPMSYVLSQFAPEYFFPYLFLCRIFELNKIADFFNIDLPNIPKRTDYKGRCMYYWELCEVFYLFRKENGLSPADLWSFLYDFAPNNLPSEKIDMPKPSQVWFIGGRLYQEDKSLESKFWQSSPETKKGDILVHYETSPISAITCIEISLTDGVIDPLFRYYGCIYIGNRINIPHITLKELQTDEYFFKHPLVRKNFQGVNGWSVNSENYSELLRMIKTKGFDIEVLPKLYAPTLPKDVIIEYEHDVEQQLLEPLLNSMGWYENKDFIRQLPIQAGRGLSLIHISEPTRLLSIS
;
A
#
# COMPACT_ATOMS: atom_id res chain seq x y z
N LEU A 1 4.28 -19.86 3.88
CA LEU A 1 4.36 -18.95 2.74
C LEU A 1 5.79 -18.56 2.35
N GLY A 2 6.75 -18.44 3.30
CA GLY A 2 8.17 -18.19 2.99
C GLY A 2 8.92 -19.30 2.22
N ILE A 3 8.24 -20.41 1.93
CA ILE A 3 8.82 -21.56 1.20
C ILE A 3 8.49 -21.48 -0.31
N ILE A 4 7.70 -20.51 -0.72
CA ILE A 4 7.19 -20.46 -2.11
C ILE A 4 8.32 -20.40 -3.16
N GLN A 5 9.35 -19.58 -2.93
CA GLN A 5 10.46 -19.45 -3.89
C GLN A 5 11.21 -20.77 -4.10
N PRO A 6 11.78 -21.44 -3.08
CA PRO A 6 12.47 -22.70 -3.29
C PRO A 6 11.52 -23.80 -3.80
N MET A 7 10.27 -23.84 -3.33
CA MET A 7 9.29 -24.81 -3.80
C MET A 7 8.99 -24.62 -5.30
N SER A 8 8.68 -23.39 -5.71
CA SER A 8 8.37 -23.09 -7.11
C SER A 8 9.56 -23.35 -8.04
N TYR A 9 10.77 -23.05 -7.58
CA TYR A 9 11.99 -23.37 -8.31
C TYR A 9 12.13 -24.87 -8.55
N VAL A 10 11.97 -25.70 -7.52
CA VAL A 10 12.02 -27.15 -7.65
C VAL A 10 10.94 -27.65 -8.60
N LEU A 11 9.69 -27.21 -8.42
CA LEU A 11 8.58 -27.62 -9.29
C LEU A 11 8.83 -27.25 -10.76
N SER A 12 9.40 -26.09 -11.03
CA SER A 12 9.72 -25.64 -12.38
C SER A 12 10.83 -26.47 -13.05
N GLN A 13 11.68 -27.15 -12.27
CA GLN A 13 12.67 -28.06 -12.81
C GLN A 13 12.08 -29.42 -13.18
N PHE A 14 11.08 -29.90 -12.40
CA PHE A 14 10.45 -31.20 -12.66
C PHE A 14 9.35 -31.14 -13.72
N ALA A 15 8.58 -30.05 -13.77
CA ALA A 15 7.48 -29.87 -14.70
C ALA A 15 7.44 -28.42 -15.24
N PRO A 16 8.46 -28.04 -16.04
CA PRO A 16 8.60 -26.67 -16.55
C PRO A 16 7.45 -26.27 -17.49
N GLU A 17 6.76 -27.25 -18.07
CA GLU A 17 5.60 -27.01 -18.93
C GLU A 17 4.43 -26.35 -18.19
N TYR A 18 4.34 -26.52 -16.87
CA TYR A 18 3.25 -25.99 -16.06
C TYR A 18 3.72 -25.01 -15.00
N PHE A 19 4.83 -25.32 -14.31
CA PHE A 19 5.34 -24.49 -13.22
C PHE A 19 6.42 -23.51 -13.70
N PHE A 20 6.37 -22.31 -13.15
CA PHE A 20 7.43 -21.31 -13.31
C PHE A 20 8.04 -20.96 -11.95
N PRO A 21 9.34 -20.58 -11.86
CA PRO A 21 9.94 -20.17 -10.60
C PRO A 21 9.33 -18.82 -10.15
N TYR A 22 8.74 -18.78 -8.95
CA TYR A 22 8.13 -17.55 -8.44
C TYR A 22 9.20 -16.65 -7.80
N LEU A 23 9.66 -15.63 -8.52
CA LEU A 23 10.68 -14.70 -8.07
C LEU A 23 10.10 -13.31 -7.70
N PHE A 24 8.79 -13.20 -7.57
CA PHE A 24 8.10 -11.97 -7.22
C PHE A 24 7.87 -11.77 -5.71
N LEU A 25 8.51 -12.57 -4.86
CA LEU A 25 8.45 -12.36 -3.41
C LEU A 25 9.01 -10.99 -3.07
N CYS A 26 8.21 -10.16 -2.37
CA CYS A 26 8.48 -8.73 -2.11
C CYS A 26 8.55 -7.86 -3.39
N ARG A 27 8.11 -8.37 -4.53
CA ARG A 27 8.09 -7.69 -5.84
C ARG A 27 6.73 -7.82 -6.53
N ILE A 28 5.67 -8.02 -5.76
CA ILE A 28 4.30 -8.19 -6.30
C ILE A 28 3.86 -7.00 -7.16
N PHE A 29 4.37 -5.80 -6.88
CA PHE A 29 4.13 -4.60 -7.70
C PHE A 29 4.60 -4.77 -9.15
N GLU A 30 5.72 -5.44 -9.35
CA GLU A 30 6.23 -5.72 -10.69
C GLU A 30 5.33 -6.71 -11.42
N LEU A 31 4.89 -7.77 -10.72
CA LEU A 31 3.95 -8.74 -11.29
C LEU A 31 2.65 -8.05 -11.70
N ASN A 32 2.09 -7.21 -10.84
CA ASN A 32 0.87 -6.46 -11.15
C ASN A 32 1.05 -5.55 -12.37
N LYS A 33 2.16 -4.78 -12.42
CA LYS A 33 2.46 -3.92 -13.58
C LYS A 33 2.62 -4.70 -14.88
N ILE A 34 3.27 -5.85 -14.84
CA ILE A 34 3.40 -6.74 -16.01
C ILE A 34 2.01 -7.20 -16.44
N ALA A 35 1.21 -7.67 -15.49
CA ALA A 35 -0.13 -8.16 -15.76
C ALA A 35 -1.02 -7.08 -16.38
N ASP A 36 -1.04 -5.89 -15.79
CA ASP A 36 -1.82 -4.74 -16.28
C ASP A 36 -1.38 -4.32 -17.69
N PHE A 37 -0.07 -4.22 -17.92
CA PHE A 37 0.46 -3.76 -19.20
C PHE A 37 0.25 -4.76 -20.36
N PHE A 38 0.36 -6.05 -20.05
CA PHE A 38 0.21 -7.12 -21.04
C PHE A 38 -1.21 -7.74 -21.04
N ASN A 39 -2.18 -7.15 -20.33
CA ASN A 39 -3.56 -7.62 -20.21
C ASN A 39 -3.65 -9.09 -19.76
N ILE A 40 -2.91 -9.45 -18.72
CA ILE A 40 -2.93 -10.77 -18.11
C ILE A 40 -3.82 -10.72 -16.87
N ASP A 41 -4.93 -11.45 -16.90
CA ASP A 41 -5.86 -11.53 -15.77
C ASP A 41 -5.27 -12.39 -14.65
N LEU A 42 -4.77 -11.75 -13.60
CA LEU A 42 -4.26 -12.45 -12.41
C LEU A 42 -5.40 -13.09 -11.61
N PRO A 43 -5.14 -14.17 -10.86
CA PRO A 43 -6.14 -14.81 -10.03
C PRO A 43 -6.68 -13.86 -8.97
N ASN A 44 -7.94 -14.10 -8.57
CA ASN A 44 -8.57 -13.36 -7.49
C ASN A 44 -7.78 -13.48 -6.18
N ILE A 45 -7.59 -12.35 -5.52
CA ILE A 45 -6.84 -12.30 -4.26
C ILE A 45 -7.70 -12.93 -3.15
N PRO A 46 -7.27 -14.03 -2.50
CA PRO A 46 -8.00 -14.67 -1.43
C PRO A 46 -8.01 -13.80 -0.18
N LYS A 47 -9.00 -13.98 0.70
CA LYS A 47 -9.05 -13.27 1.98
C LYS A 47 -7.83 -13.59 2.84
N ARG A 48 -7.37 -12.63 3.66
CA ARG A 48 -6.21 -12.82 4.57
C ARG A 48 -6.32 -14.08 5.44
N THR A 49 -7.52 -14.42 5.89
CA THR A 49 -7.82 -15.57 6.75
C THR A 49 -8.00 -16.87 5.97
N ASP A 50 -8.13 -16.82 4.65
CA ASP A 50 -8.22 -18.00 3.79
C ASP A 50 -6.82 -18.54 3.49
N TYR A 51 -6.27 -19.27 4.46
CA TYR A 51 -4.94 -19.86 4.31
C TYR A 51 -4.85 -20.89 3.17
N LYS A 52 -5.95 -21.60 2.89
CA LYS A 52 -6.01 -22.56 1.78
C LYS A 52 -5.93 -21.85 0.44
N GLY A 53 -6.79 -20.86 0.20
CA GLY A 53 -6.75 -20.04 -1.01
C GLY A 53 -5.40 -19.37 -1.21
N ARG A 54 -4.80 -18.81 -0.14
CA ARG A 54 -3.46 -18.23 -0.22
C ARG A 54 -2.37 -19.24 -0.60
N CYS A 55 -2.45 -20.47 -0.14
CA CYS A 55 -1.53 -21.52 -0.56
C CYS A 55 -1.78 -21.96 -2.02
N MET A 56 -3.03 -21.95 -2.46
CA MET A 56 -3.39 -22.31 -3.83
C MET A 56 -3.08 -21.20 -4.85
N TYR A 57 -2.94 -19.97 -4.43
CA TYR A 57 -2.73 -18.81 -5.30
C TYR A 57 -1.56 -18.98 -6.29
N TYR A 58 -0.48 -19.63 -5.88
CA TYR A 58 0.64 -19.94 -6.78
C TYR A 58 0.24 -20.91 -7.90
N TRP A 59 -0.61 -21.90 -7.60
CA TRP A 59 -1.13 -22.84 -8.62
C TRP A 59 -2.01 -22.13 -9.63
N GLU A 60 -2.87 -21.25 -9.15
CA GLU A 60 -3.74 -20.42 -10.00
C GLU A 60 -2.90 -19.50 -10.89
N LEU A 61 -1.82 -18.91 -10.36
CA LEU A 61 -0.84 -18.16 -11.16
C LEU A 61 -0.18 -19.05 -12.22
N CYS A 62 0.20 -20.28 -11.88
CA CYS A 62 0.76 -21.22 -12.86
C CYS A 62 -0.23 -21.52 -13.99
N GLU A 63 -1.52 -21.66 -13.69
CA GLU A 63 -2.55 -21.86 -14.70
C GLU A 63 -2.67 -20.65 -15.65
N VAL A 64 -2.73 -19.46 -15.09
CA VAL A 64 -2.79 -18.20 -15.88
C VAL A 64 -1.59 -18.10 -16.81
N PHE A 65 -0.37 -18.28 -16.31
CA PHE A 65 0.83 -18.17 -17.13
C PHE A 65 1.02 -19.36 -18.09
N TYR A 66 0.50 -20.53 -17.76
CA TYR A 66 0.43 -21.66 -18.69
C TYR A 66 -0.44 -21.33 -19.89
N LEU A 67 -1.65 -20.76 -19.65
CA LEU A 67 -2.56 -20.36 -20.74
C LEU A 67 -1.95 -19.22 -21.57
N PHE A 68 -1.44 -18.18 -20.93
CA PHE A 68 -0.75 -17.07 -21.60
C PHE A 68 0.38 -17.57 -22.50
N ARG A 69 1.20 -18.49 -21.98
CA ARG A 69 2.28 -19.11 -22.74
C ARG A 69 1.80 -19.86 -23.98
N LYS A 70 0.72 -20.65 -23.82
CA LYS A 70 0.12 -21.41 -24.92
C LYS A 70 -0.45 -20.53 -26.01
N GLU A 71 -1.17 -19.49 -25.61
CA GLU A 71 -1.77 -18.52 -26.54
C GLU A 71 -0.72 -17.76 -27.35
N ASN A 72 0.42 -17.47 -26.75
CA ASN A 72 1.51 -16.74 -27.38
C ASN A 72 2.59 -17.63 -28.00
N GLY A 73 2.42 -18.95 -27.98
CA GLY A 73 3.39 -19.90 -28.59
C GLY A 73 4.75 -19.90 -27.92
N LEU A 74 4.84 -19.53 -26.64
CA LEU A 74 6.10 -19.45 -25.90
C LEU A 74 6.53 -20.82 -25.33
N SER A 75 7.82 -21.09 -25.35
CA SER A 75 8.39 -22.18 -24.56
C SER A 75 8.42 -21.83 -23.07
N PRO A 76 8.66 -22.80 -22.15
CA PRO A 76 8.87 -22.47 -20.74
C PRO A 76 9.99 -21.46 -20.50
N ALA A 77 11.10 -21.58 -21.22
CA ALA A 77 12.23 -20.66 -21.11
C ALA A 77 11.88 -19.25 -21.61
N ASP A 78 11.08 -19.13 -22.68
CA ASP A 78 10.61 -17.86 -23.19
C ASP A 78 9.67 -17.16 -22.18
N LEU A 79 8.82 -17.92 -21.49
CA LEU A 79 7.99 -17.36 -20.42
C LEU A 79 8.85 -16.80 -19.28
N TRP A 80 9.90 -17.50 -18.87
CA TRP A 80 10.79 -17.00 -17.80
C TRP A 80 11.52 -15.75 -18.25
N SER A 81 12.05 -15.74 -19.48
CA SER A 81 12.67 -14.55 -20.06
C SER A 81 11.68 -13.40 -20.19
N PHE A 82 10.43 -13.68 -20.57
CA PHE A 82 9.38 -12.70 -20.60
C PHE A 82 9.14 -12.07 -19.22
N LEU A 83 8.92 -12.87 -18.18
CA LEU A 83 8.55 -12.40 -16.85
C LEU A 83 9.68 -11.67 -16.12
N TYR A 84 10.94 -12.07 -16.31
CA TYR A 84 12.06 -11.62 -15.48
C TYR A 84 13.06 -10.72 -16.20
N ASP A 85 12.94 -10.60 -17.52
CA ASP A 85 13.83 -9.76 -18.33
C ASP A 85 13.04 -8.87 -19.28
N PHE A 86 12.32 -9.46 -20.24
CA PHE A 86 11.65 -8.67 -21.29
C PHE A 86 10.59 -7.71 -20.73
N ALA A 87 9.61 -8.22 -19.97
CA ALA A 87 8.50 -7.41 -19.49
C ALA A 87 8.96 -6.29 -18.54
N PRO A 88 9.79 -6.54 -17.53
CA PRO A 88 10.28 -5.48 -16.65
C PRO A 88 11.01 -4.35 -17.39
N ASN A 89 11.80 -4.70 -18.41
CA ASN A 89 12.58 -3.72 -19.18
C ASN A 89 11.74 -2.93 -20.21
N ASN A 90 10.55 -3.41 -20.55
CA ASN A 90 9.64 -2.76 -21.50
C ASN A 90 8.42 -2.10 -20.86
N LEU A 91 8.32 -2.13 -19.53
CA LEU A 91 7.29 -1.36 -18.84
C LEU A 91 7.53 0.15 -19.03
N PRO A 92 6.46 0.95 -19.22
CA PRO A 92 6.61 2.39 -19.33
C PRO A 92 7.19 2.96 -18.04
N SER A 93 8.17 3.87 -18.18
CA SER A 93 8.68 4.64 -17.04
C SER A 93 7.57 5.53 -16.52
N GLU A 94 7.05 5.23 -15.35
CA GLU A 94 6.12 6.14 -14.67
C GLU A 94 6.87 7.43 -14.33
N LYS A 95 6.36 8.57 -14.78
CA LYS A 95 6.75 9.84 -14.19
C LYS A 95 6.34 9.78 -12.73
N ILE A 96 7.32 9.83 -11.84
CA ILE A 96 7.08 9.82 -10.40
C ILE A 96 6.56 11.21 -10.00
N ASP A 97 5.30 11.48 -10.34
CA ASP A 97 4.60 12.58 -9.72
C ASP A 97 4.08 12.06 -8.37
N MET A 98 4.61 12.64 -7.28
CA MET A 98 4.20 12.26 -5.93
C MET A 98 2.98 13.07 -5.54
N PRO A 99 1.83 12.43 -5.33
CA PRO A 99 0.64 13.10 -4.81
C PRO A 99 0.93 13.78 -3.47
N LYS A 100 0.17 14.82 -3.17
CA LYS A 100 0.24 15.45 -1.86
C LYS A 100 -0.22 14.46 -0.79
N PRO A 101 0.47 14.38 0.37
CA PRO A 101 0.10 13.45 1.43
C PRO A 101 -1.32 13.67 1.93
N SER A 102 -2.16 12.65 1.85
CA SER A 102 -3.56 12.72 2.30
C SER A 102 -3.79 11.99 3.62
N GLN A 103 -2.95 11.02 3.94
CA GLN A 103 -3.05 10.19 5.12
C GLN A 103 -1.69 10.01 5.80
N VAL A 104 -1.75 9.59 7.06
CA VAL A 104 -0.55 9.23 7.84
C VAL A 104 -0.75 7.83 8.40
N TRP A 105 0.31 7.03 8.36
CA TRP A 105 0.33 5.66 8.87
C TRP A 105 1.51 5.44 9.79
N PHE A 106 1.29 4.70 10.87
CA PHE A 106 2.41 4.11 11.59
C PHE A 106 2.87 2.84 10.90
N ILE A 107 4.17 2.72 10.74
CA ILE A 107 4.85 1.48 10.34
C ILE A 107 5.94 1.18 11.37
N GLY A 108 6.37 -0.08 11.44
CA GLY A 108 7.41 -0.43 12.42
C GLY A 108 8.19 -1.67 12.05
N GLY A 109 9.42 -1.68 12.49
CA GLY A 109 10.37 -2.76 12.26
C GLY A 109 11.78 -2.32 12.61
N ARG A 110 12.76 -3.15 12.29
CA ARG A 110 14.17 -2.80 12.40
C ARG A 110 14.65 -2.19 11.10
N LEU A 111 15.30 -1.03 11.20
CA LEU A 111 16.00 -0.42 10.09
C LEU A 111 17.44 -0.95 10.09
N TYR A 112 17.79 -1.77 9.11
CA TYR A 112 19.16 -2.20 8.93
C TYR A 112 19.99 -1.05 8.35
N GLN A 113 21.06 -0.65 9.04
CA GLN A 113 21.93 0.46 8.62
C GLN A 113 22.67 0.21 7.30
N GLU A 114 22.80 -1.07 6.92
CA GLU A 114 23.59 -1.49 5.75
C GLU A 114 22.87 -1.27 4.40
N ASP A 115 21.56 -1.06 4.41
CA ASP A 115 20.77 -0.87 3.20
C ASP A 115 20.71 0.60 2.73
N LYS A 116 21.84 1.28 2.72
CA LYS A 116 21.93 2.66 2.19
C LYS A 116 21.78 2.74 0.66
N SER A 117 21.80 1.59 -0.04
CA SER A 117 21.84 1.53 -1.50
C SER A 117 20.47 1.42 -2.18
N LEU A 118 19.38 1.18 -1.43
CA LEU A 118 18.05 1.05 -2.00
C LEU A 118 17.26 2.35 -1.82
N GLU A 119 16.98 3.03 -2.92
CA GLU A 119 16.12 4.21 -2.97
C GLU A 119 14.68 3.89 -2.51
N SER A 120 14.29 2.63 -2.61
CA SER A 120 12.98 2.13 -2.16
C SER A 120 13.11 0.80 -1.43
N LYS A 121 12.31 0.60 -0.39
CA LYS A 121 12.25 -0.63 0.40
C LYS A 121 10.84 -1.18 0.45
N PHE A 122 10.73 -2.51 0.30
CA PHE A 122 9.49 -3.22 0.53
C PHE A 122 9.16 -3.27 2.02
N TRP A 123 7.91 -2.89 2.38
CA TRP A 123 7.47 -2.84 3.76
C TRP A 123 6.03 -3.29 3.95
N GLN A 124 5.72 -3.79 5.14
CA GLN A 124 4.35 -4.09 5.53
C GLN A 124 3.59 -2.80 5.85
N SER A 125 2.38 -2.66 5.28
CA SER A 125 1.46 -1.57 5.62
C SER A 125 0.00 -2.00 5.42
N SER A 126 -0.94 -1.06 5.59
CA SER A 126 -2.33 -1.24 5.19
C SER A 126 -2.47 -1.27 3.67
N PRO A 127 -3.35 -2.11 3.12
CA PRO A 127 -3.74 -2.01 1.71
C PRO A 127 -4.40 -0.66 1.34
N GLU A 128 -4.88 0.09 2.34
CA GLU A 128 -5.50 1.40 2.15
C GLU A 128 -4.48 2.53 2.01
N THR A 129 -3.19 2.25 2.24
CA THR A 129 -2.12 3.23 2.06
C THR A 129 -2.09 3.70 0.62
N LYS A 130 -1.96 5.00 0.37
CA LYS A 130 -1.83 5.58 -0.96
C LYS A 130 -0.41 6.08 -1.21
N LYS A 131 -0.03 6.09 -2.49
CA LYS A 131 1.21 6.74 -2.93
C LYS A 131 1.21 8.19 -2.45
N GLY A 132 2.31 8.61 -1.85
CA GLY A 132 2.44 9.95 -1.25
C GLY A 132 2.07 10.02 0.23
N ASP A 133 1.41 9.03 0.81
CA ASP A 133 1.07 9.03 2.23
C ASP A 133 2.30 9.08 3.13
N ILE A 134 2.15 9.75 4.26
CA ILE A 134 3.19 9.91 5.27
C ILE A 134 3.29 8.63 6.12
N LEU A 135 4.50 8.18 6.34
CA LEU A 135 4.80 7.00 7.13
C LEU A 135 5.66 7.37 8.33
N VAL A 136 5.12 7.19 9.52
CA VAL A 136 5.83 7.40 10.80
C VAL A 136 6.45 6.07 11.22
N HIS A 137 7.78 5.98 11.18
CA HIS A 137 8.49 4.74 11.43
C HIS A 137 8.87 4.59 12.90
N TYR A 138 8.32 3.56 13.52
CA TYR A 138 8.70 3.14 14.87
C TYR A 138 9.72 2.00 14.78
N GLU A 139 10.93 2.26 15.23
CA GLU A 139 11.98 1.25 15.29
C GLU A 139 11.82 0.40 16.55
N THR A 140 11.71 -0.92 16.35
CA THR A 140 11.48 -1.88 17.44
C THR A 140 12.74 -2.06 18.30
N SER A 141 12.62 -2.83 19.40
CA SER A 141 13.76 -3.13 20.29
C SER A 141 15.02 -3.55 19.51
N PRO A 142 16.23 -3.04 19.90
CA PRO A 142 16.54 -2.35 21.17
C PRO A 142 16.27 -0.84 21.20
N ILE A 143 15.99 -0.19 20.07
CA ILE A 143 15.85 1.27 19.96
C ILE A 143 14.55 1.74 20.61
N SER A 144 13.44 1.09 20.29
CA SER A 144 12.09 1.36 20.84
C SER A 144 11.71 2.85 20.76
N ALA A 145 11.80 3.44 19.58
CA ALA A 145 11.54 4.85 19.34
C ALA A 145 10.99 5.11 17.94
N ILE A 146 10.28 6.23 17.74
CA ILE A 146 10.05 6.80 16.42
C ILE A 146 11.34 7.48 15.98
N THR A 147 11.88 7.09 14.83
CA THR A 147 13.22 7.49 14.39
C THR A 147 13.25 8.26 13.09
N CYS A 148 12.26 8.07 12.23
CA CYS A 148 12.18 8.76 10.96
C CYS A 148 10.74 8.86 10.43
N ILE A 149 10.58 9.75 9.45
CA ILE A 149 9.38 9.90 8.63
C ILE A 149 9.76 9.55 7.19
N GLU A 150 8.93 8.76 6.54
CA GLU A 150 9.10 8.29 5.17
C GLU A 150 7.83 8.55 4.37
N ILE A 151 7.87 8.31 3.06
CA ILE A 151 6.71 8.46 2.17
C ILE A 151 6.43 7.11 1.52
N SER A 152 5.16 6.78 1.33
CA SER A 152 4.78 5.67 0.50
C SER A 152 5.05 5.98 -0.97
N LEU A 153 5.86 5.16 -1.63
CA LEU A 153 6.20 5.31 -3.05
C LEU A 153 5.16 4.64 -3.97
N THR A 154 4.29 3.81 -3.39
CA THR A 154 3.24 3.08 -4.11
C THR A 154 1.93 3.13 -3.36
N ASP A 155 0.84 2.84 -4.05
CA ASP A 155 -0.41 2.45 -3.39
C ASP A 155 -0.19 1.15 -2.62
N GLY A 156 -0.98 0.93 -1.57
CA GLY A 156 -0.97 -0.33 -0.84
C GLY A 156 -1.46 -1.47 -1.73
N VAL A 157 -0.75 -2.58 -1.73
CA VAL A 157 -1.16 -3.80 -2.44
C VAL A 157 -1.23 -4.99 -1.52
N ILE A 158 -2.05 -5.94 -1.94
CA ILE A 158 -2.18 -7.22 -1.27
C ILE A 158 -1.30 -8.24 -1.98
N ASP A 159 -0.37 -8.83 -1.24
CA ASP A 159 0.42 -9.97 -1.72
C ASP A 159 -0.06 -11.23 -0.97
N PRO A 160 -0.81 -12.14 -1.63
CA PRO A 160 -1.32 -13.35 -0.99
C PRO A 160 -0.24 -14.25 -0.43
N LEU A 161 0.97 -14.19 -1.01
CA LEU A 161 2.12 -15.01 -0.62
C LEU A 161 3.00 -14.34 0.43
N PHE A 162 2.76 -13.06 0.71
CA PHE A 162 3.45 -12.34 1.78
C PHE A 162 2.83 -12.65 3.15
N ARG A 163 3.70 -12.88 4.16
CA ARG A 163 3.25 -13.29 5.49
C ARG A 163 2.22 -12.33 6.10
N TYR A 164 2.44 -11.04 5.94
CA TYR A 164 1.62 -10.00 6.54
C TYR A 164 0.49 -9.50 5.64
N TYR A 165 0.48 -9.88 4.38
CA TYR A 165 -0.57 -9.66 3.40
C TYR A 165 -0.56 -8.30 2.72
N GLY A 166 -0.67 -7.18 3.44
CA GLY A 166 -0.59 -5.82 2.87
C GLY A 166 0.83 -5.28 2.84
N CYS A 167 1.22 -4.61 1.76
CA CYS A 167 2.56 -4.10 1.56
C CYS A 167 2.61 -2.85 0.68
N ILE A 168 3.71 -2.11 0.79
CA ILE A 168 4.03 -0.89 0.05
C ILE A 168 5.53 -0.88 -0.25
N TYR A 169 5.94 0.03 -1.12
CA TYR A 169 7.33 0.50 -1.16
C TYR A 169 7.45 1.83 -0.41
N ILE A 170 8.50 1.97 0.39
CA ILE A 170 8.79 3.16 1.20
C ILE A 170 10.08 3.84 0.73
N GLY A 171 10.16 5.15 0.90
CA GLY A 171 11.34 5.92 0.56
C GLY A 171 11.28 7.36 1.07
N ASN A 172 12.16 8.22 0.56
CA ASN A 172 12.26 9.63 0.95
C ASN A 172 12.39 9.83 2.46
N ARG A 173 13.27 9.03 3.09
CA ARG A 173 13.47 9.03 4.54
C ARG A 173 14.03 10.34 5.06
N ILE A 174 13.37 10.90 6.06
CA ILE A 174 13.85 12.02 6.87
C ILE A 174 14.06 11.53 8.30
N ASN A 175 15.31 11.47 8.75
CA ASN A 175 15.61 11.10 10.12
C ASN A 175 15.24 12.24 11.07
N ILE A 176 14.62 11.91 12.19
CA ILE A 176 14.21 12.86 13.23
C ILE A 176 14.90 12.52 14.56
N PRO A 177 14.97 13.47 15.50
CA PRO A 177 15.36 13.13 16.86
C PRO A 177 14.47 12.03 17.43
N HIS A 178 15.08 10.99 17.96
CA HIS A 178 14.34 9.84 18.48
C HIS A 178 13.29 10.26 19.50
N ILE A 179 12.05 9.83 19.30
CA ILE A 179 10.97 9.93 20.28
C ILE A 179 10.78 8.53 20.85
N THR A 180 11.32 8.33 22.04
CA THR A 180 11.34 7.02 22.70
C THR A 180 9.94 6.60 23.15
N LEU A 181 9.72 5.30 23.27
CA LEU A 181 8.47 4.75 23.84
C LEU A 181 8.19 5.33 25.22
N LYS A 182 9.24 5.52 26.05
CA LYS A 182 9.11 6.09 27.40
C LYS A 182 8.62 7.54 27.35
N GLU A 183 9.11 8.35 26.43
CA GLU A 183 8.62 9.73 26.25
C GLU A 183 7.17 9.73 25.82
N LEU A 184 6.76 8.87 24.87
CA LEU A 184 5.37 8.74 24.45
C LEU A 184 4.44 8.29 25.60
N GLN A 185 4.93 7.40 26.47
CA GLN A 185 4.18 6.92 27.64
C GLN A 185 4.00 7.98 28.73
N THR A 186 4.87 8.98 28.77
CA THR A 186 4.82 10.09 29.74
C THR A 186 4.27 11.39 29.18
N ASP A 187 4.08 11.48 27.87
CA ASP A 187 3.50 12.65 27.20
C ASP A 187 2.00 12.74 27.52
N GLU A 188 1.54 13.96 27.81
CA GLU A 188 0.12 14.24 28.23
C GLU A 188 -0.92 13.82 27.21
N TYR A 189 -0.55 13.77 25.92
CA TYR A 189 -1.42 13.35 24.82
C TYR A 189 -1.28 11.87 24.52
N PHE A 190 -0.04 11.42 24.24
CA PHE A 190 0.23 10.07 23.75
C PHE A 190 0.09 8.95 24.78
N PHE A 191 0.12 9.23 26.11
CA PHE A 191 0.00 8.17 27.12
C PHE A 191 -1.33 7.37 27.01
N LYS A 192 -2.37 7.97 26.45
CA LYS A 192 -3.67 7.32 26.20
C LYS A 192 -3.75 6.58 24.87
N HIS A 193 -2.80 6.85 23.95
CA HIS A 193 -2.86 6.30 22.61
C HIS A 193 -2.78 4.78 22.61
N PRO A 194 -3.69 4.06 21.89
CA PRO A 194 -3.77 2.59 21.96
C PRO A 194 -2.46 1.88 21.60
N LEU A 195 -1.71 2.37 20.59
CA LEU A 195 -0.41 1.78 20.20
C LEU A 195 0.65 1.98 21.28
N VAL A 196 0.71 3.15 21.91
CA VAL A 196 1.65 3.44 22.99
C VAL A 196 1.40 2.51 24.17
N ARG A 197 0.13 2.32 24.53
CA ARG A 197 -0.28 1.37 25.60
C ARG A 197 0.06 -0.10 25.27
N LYS A 198 0.13 -0.47 23.99
CA LYS A 198 0.51 -1.80 23.50
C LYS A 198 1.98 -1.90 23.13
N ASN A 199 2.81 -0.92 23.51
CA ASN A 199 4.22 -0.85 23.14
C ASN A 199 4.45 -1.04 21.63
N PHE A 200 3.60 -0.42 20.81
CA PHE A 200 3.59 -0.51 19.35
C PHE A 200 3.42 -1.92 18.77
N GLN A 201 2.84 -2.85 19.52
CA GLN A 201 2.47 -4.15 18.95
C GLN A 201 1.37 -3.97 17.89
N GLY A 202 1.61 -4.53 16.70
CA GLY A 202 0.68 -4.42 15.56
C GLY A 202 0.70 -3.05 14.90
N VAL A 203 1.81 -2.34 14.93
CA VAL A 203 1.99 -0.97 14.44
C VAL A 203 1.80 -0.82 12.92
N ASN A 204 2.16 -1.84 12.13
CA ASN A 204 2.18 -1.72 10.68
C ASN A 204 0.79 -1.52 10.07
N GLY A 205 0.61 -0.38 9.38
CA GLY A 205 -0.65 0.02 8.77
C GLY A 205 -1.68 0.56 9.77
N TRP A 206 -1.24 1.07 10.92
CA TRP A 206 -2.11 1.77 11.85
C TRP A 206 -2.32 3.20 11.38
N SER A 207 -3.57 3.58 11.13
CA SER A 207 -3.93 4.93 10.71
C SER A 207 -3.67 5.96 11.81
N VAL A 208 -3.12 7.10 11.43
CA VAL A 208 -2.80 8.24 12.29
C VAL A 208 -3.66 9.41 11.84
N ASN A 209 -4.54 9.90 12.70
CA ASN A 209 -5.33 11.08 12.37
C ASN A 209 -4.47 12.37 12.38
N SER A 210 -5.02 13.45 11.85
CA SER A 210 -4.33 14.75 11.74
C SER A 210 -3.91 15.32 13.10
N GLU A 211 -4.70 15.10 14.14
CA GLU A 211 -4.39 15.54 15.51
C GLU A 211 -3.18 14.78 16.07
N ASN A 212 -3.18 13.44 15.97
CA ASN A 212 -2.04 12.63 16.38
C ASN A 212 -0.76 13.03 15.65
N TYR A 213 -0.85 13.34 14.35
CA TYR A 213 0.30 13.78 13.59
C TYR A 213 0.79 15.15 14.04
N SER A 214 -0.12 16.09 14.29
CA SER A 214 0.22 17.43 14.80
C SER A 214 0.92 17.35 16.17
N GLU A 215 0.43 16.51 17.06
CA GLU A 215 1.05 16.29 18.37
C GLU A 215 2.44 15.63 18.26
N LEU A 216 2.61 14.72 17.30
CA LEU A 216 3.93 14.16 17.02
C LEU A 216 4.90 15.25 16.52
N LEU A 217 4.45 16.14 15.62
CA LEU A 217 5.24 17.26 15.14
C LEU A 217 5.60 18.23 16.30
N ARG A 218 4.69 18.45 17.26
CA ARG A 218 4.98 19.21 18.49
C ARG A 218 6.14 18.58 19.25
N MET A 219 6.12 17.25 19.48
CA MET A 219 7.19 16.55 20.17
C MET A 219 8.53 16.65 19.42
N ILE A 220 8.51 16.53 18.09
CA ILE A 220 9.70 16.66 17.25
C ILE A 220 10.28 18.07 17.38
N LYS A 221 9.42 19.10 17.30
CA LYS A 221 9.82 20.51 17.43
C LYS A 221 10.43 20.83 18.79
N THR A 222 9.91 20.26 19.88
CA THR A 222 10.47 20.47 21.24
C THR A 222 11.89 19.93 21.39
N LYS A 223 12.29 18.99 20.51
CA LYS A 223 13.67 18.48 20.42
C LYS A 223 14.59 19.33 19.52
N GLY A 224 14.12 20.50 19.08
CA GLY A 224 14.90 21.45 18.28
C GLY A 224 14.99 21.10 16.79
N PHE A 225 14.16 20.20 16.29
CA PHE A 225 14.14 19.85 14.87
C PHE A 225 13.23 20.80 14.07
N ASP A 226 13.68 21.18 12.89
CA ASP A 226 12.88 21.98 11.96
C ASP A 226 11.77 21.12 11.31
N ILE A 227 10.54 21.30 11.77
CA ILE A 227 9.38 20.56 11.26
C ILE A 227 8.91 21.03 9.86
N GLU A 228 9.43 22.17 9.36
CA GLU A 228 9.04 22.66 8.02
C GLU A 228 9.59 21.77 6.89
N VAL A 229 10.64 21.00 7.16
CA VAL A 229 11.19 20.03 6.20
C VAL A 229 10.41 18.72 6.15
N LEU A 230 9.51 18.50 7.11
CA LEU A 230 8.68 17.28 7.16
C LEU A 230 7.47 17.40 6.23
N PRO A 231 7.01 16.27 5.66
CA PRO A 231 5.83 16.27 4.83
C PRO A 231 4.60 16.73 5.65
N LYS A 232 3.81 17.60 5.04
CA LYS A 232 2.59 18.15 5.65
C LYS A 232 1.39 17.42 5.07
N LEU A 233 0.42 17.10 5.93
CA LEU A 233 -0.86 16.61 5.47
C LEU A 233 -1.50 17.66 4.56
N TYR A 234 -1.98 17.21 3.43
CA TYR A 234 -2.71 18.05 2.52
C TYR A 234 -4.07 18.40 3.12
N ALA A 235 -4.28 19.68 3.37
CA ALA A 235 -5.59 20.23 3.70
C ALA A 235 -6.12 20.91 2.43
N PRO A 236 -7.03 20.27 1.70
CA PRO A 236 -7.57 20.87 0.49
C PRO A 236 -8.36 22.12 0.82
N THR A 237 -8.11 23.16 0.05
CA THR A 237 -8.93 24.36 0.07
C THR A 237 -10.09 24.17 -0.89
N LEU A 238 -11.31 24.25 -0.37
CA LEU A 238 -12.50 24.25 -1.22
C LEU A 238 -12.45 25.46 -2.17
N PRO A 239 -12.79 25.29 -3.45
CA PRO A 239 -12.91 26.42 -4.38
C PRO A 239 -13.90 27.45 -3.83
N LYS A 240 -13.53 28.74 -3.87
CA LYS A 240 -14.37 29.80 -3.30
C LYS A 240 -15.55 30.22 -4.17
N ASP A 241 -15.51 29.90 -5.46
CA ASP A 241 -16.44 30.42 -6.48
C ASP A 241 -17.28 29.27 -7.12
N VAL A 242 -17.66 28.28 -6.31
CA VAL A 242 -18.49 27.17 -6.78
C VAL A 242 -19.96 27.52 -6.59
N ILE A 243 -20.72 27.52 -7.67
CA ILE A 243 -22.19 27.66 -7.62
C ILE A 243 -22.75 26.23 -7.47
N ILE A 244 -23.30 25.96 -6.30
CA ILE A 244 -23.92 24.68 -5.98
C ILE A 244 -25.43 24.89 -5.98
N GLU A 245 -26.10 24.32 -6.95
CA GLU A 245 -27.58 24.35 -7.02
C GLU A 245 -28.16 22.96 -6.71
N TYR A 246 -27.42 21.89 -7.04
CA TYR A 246 -27.84 20.52 -6.90
C TYR A 246 -26.77 19.64 -6.22
N GLU A 247 -27.19 18.50 -5.69
CA GLU A 247 -26.32 17.52 -5.06
C GLU A 247 -25.20 17.05 -6.03
N HIS A 248 -25.51 16.90 -7.30
CA HIS A 248 -24.56 16.55 -8.35
C HIS A 248 -23.42 17.59 -8.51
N ASP A 249 -23.73 18.87 -8.29
CA ASP A 249 -22.70 19.93 -8.34
C ASP A 249 -21.70 19.78 -7.21
N VAL A 250 -22.16 19.37 -6.01
CA VAL A 250 -21.27 19.06 -4.88
C VAL A 250 -20.33 17.94 -5.23
N GLU A 251 -20.83 16.87 -5.85
CA GLU A 251 -20.02 15.73 -6.24
C GLU A 251 -18.98 16.11 -7.29
N GLN A 252 -19.37 16.79 -8.36
CA GLN A 252 -18.47 17.10 -9.48
C GLN A 252 -17.52 18.28 -9.20
N GLN A 253 -18.00 19.32 -8.52
CA GLN A 253 -17.24 20.56 -8.40
C GLN A 253 -16.45 20.65 -7.09
N LEU A 254 -16.82 19.87 -6.08
CA LEU A 254 -16.13 19.86 -4.79
C LEU A 254 -15.47 18.51 -4.49
N LEU A 255 -16.26 17.43 -4.44
CA LEU A 255 -15.77 16.15 -3.94
C LEU A 255 -14.82 15.46 -4.90
N GLU A 256 -15.13 15.41 -6.19
CA GLU A 256 -14.26 14.78 -7.18
C GLU A 256 -12.89 15.48 -7.31
N PRO A 257 -12.80 16.81 -7.50
CA PRO A 257 -11.51 17.50 -7.50
C PRO A 257 -10.75 17.33 -6.20
N LEU A 258 -11.47 17.28 -5.08
CA LEU A 258 -10.89 17.03 -3.76
C LEU A 258 -10.26 15.66 -3.69
N LEU A 259 -11.02 14.60 -4.01
CA LEU A 259 -10.56 13.22 -3.99
C LEU A 259 -9.40 13.01 -4.97
N ASN A 260 -9.52 13.54 -6.20
CA ASN A 260 -8.44 13.46 -7.20
C ASN A 260 -7.15 14.14 -6.71
N SER A 261 -7.27 15.28 -6.01
CA SER A 261 -6.10 15.98 -5.45
C SER A 261 -5.40 15.20 -4.33
N MET A 262 -6.12 14.28 -3.69
CA MET A 262 -5.62 13.35 -2.68
C MET A 262 -5.15 12.01 -3.28
N GLY A 263 -5.21 11.84 -4.59
CA GLY A 263 -4.80 10.62 -5.28
C GLY A 263 -5.87 9.51 -5.32
N TRP A 264 -7.15 9.87 -5.08
CA TRP A 264 -8.28 8.97 -5.19
C TRP A 264 -9.04 9.21 -6.49
N TYR A 265 -9.21 8.19 -7.31
CA TYR A 265 -9.80 8.30 -8.64
C TYR A 265 -11.09 7.50 -8.78
N GLU A 266 -12.07 8.08 -9.47
CA GLU A 266 -13.32 7.38 -9.78
C GLU A 266 -13.07 6.09 -10.57
N ASN A 267 -13.88 5.07 -10.32
CA ASN A 267 -13.78 3.70 -10.87
C ASN A 267 -12.51 2.91 -10.48
N LYS A 268 -11.56 3.52 -9.79
CA LYS A 268 -10.40 2.83 -9.22
C LYS A 268 -10.53 2.71 -7.69
N ASP A 269 -10.76 3.84 -7.04
CA ASP A 269 -10.74 3.96 -5.58
C ASP A 269 -12.12 4.24 -5.00
N PHE A 270 -13.04 4.79 -5.79
CA PHE A 270 -14.43 5.02 -5.40
C PHE A 270 -15.38 4.94 -6.61
N ILE A 271 -16.66 4.70 -6.32
CA ILE A 271 -17.75 4.68 -7.31
C ILE A 271 -18.84 5.63 -6.80
N ARG A 272 -19.30 6.52 -7.68
CA ARG A 272 -20.43 7.39 -7.40
C ARG A 272 -21.74 6.66 -7.61
N GLN A 273 -22.75 7.00 -6.80
CA GLN A 273 -24.14 6.59 -6.98
C GLN A 273 -24.34 5.08 -7.18
N LEU A 274 -23.73 4.27 -6.30
CA LEU A 274 -23.96 2.83 -6.34
C LEU A 274 -25.47 2.56 -6.18
N PRO A 275 -26.14 1.92 -7.15
CA PRO A 275 -27.56 1.62 -7.04
C PRO A 275 -27.76 0.58 -5.93
N ILE A 276 -28.20 1.02 -4.75
CA ILE A 276 -28.62 0.11 -3.70
C ILE A 276 -30.05 -0.32 -4.01
N GLN A 277 -30.30 -1.59 -4.22
CA GLN A 277 -31.62 -2.18 -4.51
C GLN A 277 -32.60 -2.15 -3.31
N ALA A 278 -32.48 -1.22 -2.39
CA ALA A 278 -33.39 -1.06 -1.26
C ALA A 278 -33.96 0.35 -1.24
N GLY A 279 -35.09 0.52 -1.86
CA GLY A 279 -36.12 1.52 -1.64
C GLY A 279 -35.72 2.92 -1.23
N ARG A 280 -35.87 3.91 -2.17
CA ARG A 280 -35.70 5.35 -2.07
C ARG A 280 -34.25 5.85 -1.98
N GLY A 281 -33.83 6.51 -3.05
CA GLY A 281 -32.48 6.98 -3.31
C GLY A 281 -31.89 7.80 -2.18
N LEU A 282 -30.79 7.27 -1.65
CA LEU A 282 -29.77 8.04 -0.96
C LEU A 282 -28.57 8.02 -1.88
N SER A 283 -28.19 9.21 -2.36
CA SER A 283 -26.91 9.42 -3.01
C SER A 283 -25.82 9.28 -1.93
N LEU A 284 -25.04 8.26 -2.03
CA LEU A 284 -23.89 8.03 -1.14
C LEU A 284 -22.67 7.82 -2.01
N ILE A 285 -21.64 8.62 -1.78
CA ILE A 285 -20.30 8.30 -2.27
C ILE A 285 -19.81 7.13 -1.44
N HIS A 286 -19.73 5.94 -2.06
CA HIS A 286 -19.05 4.82 -1.48
C HIS A 286 -17.58 4.86 -1.88
N ILE A 287 -16.72 5.13 -0.91
CA ILE A 287 -15.29 4.84 -1.04
C ILE A 287 -15.19 3.32 -0.93
N SER A 288 -14.89 2.65 -2.04
CA SER A 288 -14.66 1.21 -2.02
C SER A 288 -13.31 0.96 -1.33
N GLU A 289 -13.37 0.37 -0.14
CA GLU A 289 -12.18 -0.31 0.37
C GLU A 289 -11.78 -1.38 -0.66
N PRO A 290 -10.53 -1.47 -1.08
CA PRO A 290 -10.09 -2.43 -2.10
C PRO A 290 -10.31 -3.90 -1.69
N THR A 291 -10.96 -4.18 -0.57
CA THR A 291 -11.15 -5.55 -0.07
C THR A 291 -12.41 -5.80 0.75
N ARG A 292 -13.40 -4.91 0.79
CA ARG A 292 -14.66 -5.21 1.46
C ARG A 292 -15.86 -4.91 0.59
N LEU A 293 -16.19 -5.86 -0.28
CA LEU A 293 -17.60 -6.13 -0.56
C LEU A 293 -18.20 -6.68 0.75
N LEU A 294 -18.81 -5.82 1.53
CA LEU A 294 -19.70 -6.26 2.59
C LEU A 294 -20.88 -6.97 1.92
N SER A 295 -20.85 -8.30 1.91
CA SER A 295 -22.07 -9.08 1.78
C SER A 295 -22.91 -8.81 3.03
N ILE A 296 -23.85 -7.90 2.95
CA ILE A 296 -24.95 -7.83 3.91
C ILE A 296 -25.93 -8.93 3.48
N SER A 297 -25.91 -10.05 4.18
CA SER A 297 -26.98 -11.04 4.20
C SER A 297 -28.13 -10.55 5.07
#